data_4e4734b285dac94889b6b954f1536f9f
#
_entry.id   4e4734b285dac94889b6b954f1536f9f
#
_cell.length_a   1.000
_cell.length_b   1.000
_cell.length_c   1.000
_cell.angle_alpha   90.00
_cell.angle_beta   90.00
_cell.angle_gamma   90.00
#
_symmetry.space_group_name_H-M   'P 1'
#
loop_
_entity.id
_entity.type
_entity.pdbx_description
1 polymer ?
#
loop_
_entity_poly.entity_id
_entity_poly.type
_entity_poly.pdbx_seq_one_letter_code
_entity_poly.pdbx_strand_id
1 'polypeptide(L)'
;MNEPTYDVHPEQARWTHVALRVDDIDTTIDFYTSMTPLELIEKRQDDKGFGAWLGMPEATNNPFILVVAQFLPGCDPYADAPKEVLAPFAHLGMELPTKQAVDDVAARAAADDCLAMPATMMPAPIGYICMVRDPDGNMIEFSWDQGVYATLRDRFGPAPSSTGRPS
;
A
#
# COMPACT_ATOMS: atom_id res chain seq x y z
N MET A 1 -19.47 16.09 23.73
CA MET A 1 -18.62 15.08 23.14
C MET A 1 -17.49 15.85 22.47
N ASN A 2 -16.26 15.74 22.99
CA ASN A 2 -15.10 16.39 22.36
C ASN A 2 -14.80 15.64 21.09
N GLU A 3 -14.84 16.32 19.95
CA GLU A 3 -14.29 15.78 18.71
C GLU A 3 -12.80 15.43 18.91
N PRO A 4 -12.34 14.28 18.43
CA PRO A 4 -10.92 13.96 18.49
C PRO A 4 -10.15 15.04 17.73
N THR A 5 -9.34 15.82 18.44
CA THR A 5 -8.38 16.73 17.80
C THR A 5 -7.28 15.87 17.22
N TYR A 6 -7.37 15.58 15.93
CA TYR A 6 -6.24 15.02 15.19
C TYR A 6 -5.14 16.09 15.15
N ASP A 7 -3.92 15.71 15.49
CA ASP A 7 -2.75 16.54 15.21
C ASP A 7 -2.60 16.65 13.69
N VAL A 8 -3.17 17.72 13.14
CA VAL A 8 -3.22 17.94 11.68
C VAL A 8 -1.80 18.17 11.11
N HIS A 9 -0.87 18.57 11.98
CA HIS A 9 0.52 18.84 11.62
C HIS A 9 1.48 18.00 12.47
N PRO A 10 2.30 17.14 11.84
CA PRO A 10 3.29 16.37 12.56
C PRO A 10 4.43 17.26 13.07
N GLU A 11 4.91 17.02 14.28
CA GLU A 11 6.10 17.68 14.81
C GLU A 11 7.40 17.21 14.11
N GLN A 12 7.37 16.02 13.51
CA GLN A 12 8.50 15.43 12.79
C GLN A 12 8.06 14.94 11.40
N ALA A 13 9.01 14.90 10.46
CA ALA A 13 8.75 14.33 9.14
C ALA A 13 8.32 12.86 9.25
N ARG A 14 7.32 12.48 8.45
CA ARG A 14 6.81 11.12 8.36
C ARG A 14 6.40 10.80 6.92
N TRP A 15 6.45 9.53 6.57
CA TRP A 15 5.94 9.04 5.31
C TRP A 15 4.42 9.25 5.25
N THR A 16 3.91 9.66 4.10
CA THR A 16 2.47 9.85 3.90
C THR A 16 1.90 8.99 2.79
N HIS A 17 2.57 8.89 1.63
CA HIS A 17 2.02 8.20 0.48
C HIS A 17 3.07 7.82 -0.56
N VAL A 18 2.67 6.89 -1.43
CA VAL A 18 3.19 6.71 -2.78
C VAL A 18 2.07 7.02 -3.77
N ALA A 19 2.40 7.62 -4.91
CA ALA A 19 1.43 7.98 -5.94
C ALA A 19 1.73 7.24 -7.24
N LEU A 20 0.69 6.66 -7.85
CA LEU A 20 0.76 5.94 -9.12
C LEU A 20 -0.23 6.53 -10.13
N ARG A 21 0.20 6.63 -11.40
CA ARG A 21 -0.71 6.86 -12.52
C ARG A 21 -1.32 5.52 -12.94
N VAL A 22 -2.64 5.51 -13.10
CA VAL A 22 -3.39 4.29 -13.45
C VAL A 22 -4.20 4.51 -14.72
N ASP A 23 -4.46 3.43 -15.45
CA ASP A 23 -5.22 3.50 -16.70
C ASP A 23 -6.73 3.55 -16.42
N ASP A 24 -7.20 2.84 -15.40
CA ASP A 24 -8.59 2.82 -14.97
C ASP A 24 -8.67 2.80 -13.44
N ILE A 25 -9.19 3.90 -12.88
CA ILE A 25 -9.20 4.10 -11.43
C ILE A 25 -10.15 3.12 -10.71
N ASP A 26 -11.26 2.74 -11.32
CA ASP A 26 -12.21 1.82 -10.71
C ASP A 26 -11.67 0.40 -10.68
N THR A 27 -11.10 -0.06 -11.78
CA THR A 27 -10.41 -1.36 -11.84
C THR A 27 -9.27 -1.43 -10.82
N THR A 28 -8.52 -0.35 -10.65
CA THR A 28 -7.42 -0.29 -9.67
C THR A 28 -7.96 -0.32 -8.23
N ILE A 29 -9.01 0.46 -7.91
CA ILE A 29 -9.65 0.44 -6.60
C ILE A 29 -10.17 -0.96 -6.26
N ASP A 30 -10.91 -1.59 -7.18
CA ASP A 30 -11.47 -2.92 -7.00
C ASP A 30 -10.37 -3.97 -6.75
N PHE A 31 -9.28 -3.89 -7.51
CA PHE A 31 -8.13 -4.76 -7.31
C PHE A 31 -7.53 -4.62 -5.90
N TYR A 32 -7.16 -3.40 -5.51
CA TYR A 32 -6.48 -3.19 -4.22
C TYR A 32 -7.38 -3.50 -3.03
N THR A 33 -8.67 -3.18 -3.09
CA THR A 33 -9.61 -3.46 -2.00
C THR A 33 -9.98 -4.94 -1.88
N SER A 34 -9.88 -5.71 -2.97
CA SER A 34 -10.13 -7.17 -2.95
C SER A 34 -8.88 -7.98 -2.63
N MET A 35 -7.71 -7.54 -3.09
CA MET A 35 -6.45 -8.28 -2.97
C MET A 35 -5.67 -7.97 -1.69
N THR A 36 -5.87 -6.77 -1.13
CA THR A 36 -5.13 -6.26 0.03
C THR A 36 -6.09 -5.88 1.18
N PRO A 37 -5.60 -5.60 2.39
CA PRO A 37 -6.41 -5.01 3.46
C PRO A 37 -6.66 -3.50 3.31
N LEU A 38 -6.31 -2.89 2.17
CA LEU A 38 -6.58 -1.47 1.93
C LEU A 38 -8.07 -1.23 1.70
N GLU A 39 -8.56 -0.11 2.22
CA GLU A 39 -9.90 0.40 1.97
C GLU A 39 -9.85 1.71 1.20
N LEU A 40 -10.90 1.98 0.44
CA LEU A 40 -11.08 3.28 -0.22
C LEU A 40 -11.40 4.33 0.85
N ILE A 41 -10.49 5.29 1.04
CA ILE A 41 -10.67 6.40 1.99
C ILE A 41 -11.40 7.55 1.32
N GLU A 42 -10.98 7.90 0.11
CA GLU A 42 -11.54 9.03 -0.65
C GLU A 42 -11.42 8.76 -2.14
N LYS A 43 -12.46 9.12 -2.89
CA LYS A 43 -12.43 9.21 -4.34
C LYS A 43 -12.98 10.56 -4.77
N ARG A 44 -12.28 11.23 -5.66
CA ARG A 44 -12.69 12.54 -6.21
C ARG A 44 -12.57 12.55 -7.72
N GLN A 45 -13.29 13.46 -8.32
CA GLN A 45 -13.23 13.78 -9.74
C GLN A 45 -13.16 15.30 -9.91
N ASP A 46 -12.37 15.76 -10.86
CA ASP A 46 -12.32 17.15 -11.30
C ASP A 46 -12.31 17.20 -12.84
N ASP A 47 -12.04 18.38 -13.40
CA ASP A 47 -11.97 18.63 -14.84
C ASP A 47 -10.76 17.98 -15.54
N LYS A 48 -9.81 17.45 -14.78
CA LYS A 48 -8.59 16.82 -15.30
C LYS A 48 -8.58 15.30 -15.16
N GLY A 49 -9.38 14.74 -14.25
CA GLY A 49 -9.38 13.31 -14.03
C GLY A 49 -10.01 12.85 -12.73
N PHE A 50 -9.53 11.71 -12.28
CA PHE A 50 -9.97 11.04 -11.06
C PHE A 50 -8.78 10.84 -10.14
N GLY A 51 -9.01 10.93 -8.84
CA GLY A 51 -8.03 10.60 -7.81
C GLY A 51 -8.67 9.76 -6.72
N ALA A 52 -7.93 8.80 -6.18
CA ALA A 52 -8.38 8.05 -5.01
C ALA A 52 -7.25 7.83 -4.00
N TRP A 53 -7.63 7.71 -2.74
CA TRP A 53 -6.78 7.35 -1.63
C TRP A 53 -7.20 6.01 -1.06
N LEU A 54 -6.26 5.09 -1.00
CA LEU A 54 -6.42 3.77 -0.41
C LEU A 54 -5.48 3.65 0.79
N GLY A 55 -5.96 3.13 1.89
CA GLY A 55 -5.17 3.02 3.12
C GLY A 55 -5.75 2.01 4.09
N MET A 56 -4.99 1.69 5.14
CA MET A 56 -5.44 0.81 6.21
C MET A 56 -6.25 1.61 7.24
N PRO A 57 -7.49 1.23 7.55
CA PRO A 57 -8.36 1.98 8.47
C PRO A 57 -7.76 2.15 9.86
N GLU A 58 -7.00 1.17 10.33
CA GLU A 58 -6.41 1.16 11.67
C GLU A 58 -5.08 1.92 11.78
N ALA A 59 -4.51 2.37 10.66
CA ALA A 59 -3.22 3.06 10.63
C ALA A 59 -3.33 4.58 10.83
N THR A 60 -4.26 5.04 11.66
CA THR A 60 -4.55 6.48 11.85
C THR A 60 -3.37 7.28 12.41
N ASN A 61 -2.49 6.65 13.20
CA ASN A 61 -1.35 7.32 13.81
C ASN A 61 -0.12 7.39 12.90
N ASN A 62 -0.04 6.51 11.91
CA ASN A 62 1.03 6.47 10.93
C ASN A 62 0.48 5.99 9.58
N PRO A 63 -0.39 6.79 8.95
CA PRO A 63 -1.00 6.41 7.69
C PRO A 63 0.05 6.36 6.60
N PHE A 64 0.03 5.28 5.81
CA PHE A 64 0.71 5.21 4.54
C PHE A 64 -0.35 5.00 3.47
N ILE A 65 -0.50 5.96 2.57
CA ILE A 65 -1.59 6.01 1.61
C ILE A 65 -1.07 5.60 0.23
N LEU A 66 -1.78 4.72 -0.45
CA LEU A 66 -1.64 4.54 -1.88
C LEU A 66 -2.55 5.56 -2.58
N VAL A 67 -1.94 6.54 -3.23
CA VAL A 67 -2.64 7.52 -4.07
C VAL A 67 -2.66 7.00 -5.49
N VAL A 68 -3.82 6.92 -6.10
CA VAL A 68 -3.95 6.58 -7.52
C VAL A 68 -4.63 7.71 -8.28
N ALA A 69 -4.15 7.99 -9.49
CA ALA A 69 -4.66 9.06 -10.34
C ALA A 69 -4.82 8.59 -11.78
N GLN A 70 -6.01 8.80 -12.34
CA GLN A 70 -6.33 8.61 -13.74
C GLN A 70 -6.62 9.96 -14.38
N PHE A 71 -5.88 10.33 -15.41
CA PHE A 71 -6.11 11.59 -16.13
C PHE A 71 -7.07 11.39 -17.30
N LEU A 72 -7.94 12.38 -17.53
CA LEU A 72 -8.75 12.45 -18.74
C LEU A 72 -7.86 12.66 -19.98
N PRO A 73 -8.32 12.23 -21.17
CA PRO A 73 -7.56 12.43 -22.42
C PRO A 73 -7.14 13.89 -22.61
N GLY A 74 -5.85 14.11 -22.82
CA GLY A 74 -5.27 15.45 -23.00
C GLY A 74 -5.08 16.26 -21.72
N CYS A 75 -5.36 15.71 -20.55
CA CYS A 75 -5.23 16.38 -19.25
C CYS A 75 -4.03 15.90 -18.43
N ASP A 76 -3.35 14.82 -18.86
CA ASP A 76 -2.17 14.31 -18.15
C ASP A 76 -0.98 15.27 -18.35
N PRO A 77 -0.50 15.93 -17.28
CA PRO A 77 0.65 16.84 -17.36
C PRO A 77 1.97 16.09 -17.62
N TYR A 78 1.96 14.76 -17.53
CA TYR A 78 3.10 13.88 -17.73
C TYR A 78 2.94 12.99 -18.97
N ALA A 79 2.07 13.35 -19.91
CA ALA A 79 1.75 12.52 -21.09
C ALA A 79 2.99 12.21 -21.96
N ASP A 80 3.99 13.11 -21.97
CA ASP A 80 5.23 12.93 -22.71
C ASP A 80 6.26 12.03 -21.99
N ALA A 81 6.02 11.71 -20.71
CA ALA A 81 6.88 10.81 -19.95
C ALA A 81 6.32 9.39 -20.02
N PRO A 82 7.19 8.34 -20.02
CA PRO A 82 6.73 6.98 -19.88
C PRO A 82 5.97 6.84 -18.55
N LYS A 83 4.90 6.02 -18.55
CA LYS A 83 4.23 5.65 -17.30
C LYS A 83 5.19 4.77 -16.51
N GLU A 84 5.54 5.22 -15.30
CA GLU A 84 6.36 4.42 -14.40
C GLU A 84 5.56 3.20 -13.92
N VAL A 85 6.19 2.04 -13.92
CA VAL A 85 5.67 0.80 -13.37
C VAL A 85 6.64 0.27 -12.34
N LEU A 86 6.16 -0.07 -11.17
CA LEU A 86 6.96 -0.69 -10.12
C LEU A 86 7.20 -2.16 -10.48
N ALA A 87 8.19 -2.41 -11.36
CA ALA A 87 8.57 -3.72 -11.85
C ALA A 87 9.95 -3.66 -12.55
N PRO A 88 10.68 -4.78 -12.68
CA PRO A 88 10.45 -6.08 -12.05
C PRO A 88 10.95 -6.15 -10.59
N PHE A 89 11.86 -5.24 -10.18
CA PHE A 89 12.44 -5.22 -8.84
C PHE A 89 11.72 -4.23 -7.91
N ALA A 90 11.37 -3.03 -8.40
CA ALA A 90 10.58 -2.07 -7.64
C ALA A 90 9.19 -2.65 -7.34
N HIS A 91 8.73 -2.54 -6.11
CA HIS A 91 7.45 -3.09 -5.67
C HIS A 91 6.89 -2.37 -4.44
N LEU A 92 5.62 -2.58 -4.17
CA LEU A 92 5.00 -2.28 -2.89
C LEU A 92 5.14 -3.50 -1.99
N GLY A 93 5.42 -3.32 -0.70
CA GLY A 93 5.54 -4.42 0.26
C GLY A 93 4.46 -4.36 1.33
N MET A 94 3.85 -5.51 1.64
CA MET A 94 2.90 -5.69 2.73
C MET A 94 3.26 -6.94 3.52
N GLU A 95 3.49 -6.80 4.84
CA GLU A 95 3.65 -7.94 5.73
C GLU A 95 2.29 -8.40 6.25
N LEU A 96 2.01 -9.69 6.12
CA LEU A 96 0.79 -10.33 6.55
C LEU A 96 0.99 -11.06 7.89
N PRO A 97 -0.08 -11.24 8.69
CA PRO A 97 0.05 -11.77 10.04
C PRO A 97 0.44 -13.25 10.10
N THR A 98 0.23 -14.00 9.05
CA THR A 98 0.50 -15.46 9.02
C THR A 98 1.00 -15.92 7.66
N LYS A 99 1.77 -17.02 7.66
CA LYS A 99 2.18 -17.70 6.44
C LYS A 99 0.97 -18.12 5.59
N GLN A 100 -0.09 -18.61 6.23
CA GLN A 100 -1.33 -18.99 5.55
C GLN A 100 -1.96 -17.81 4.79
N ALA A 101 -1.90 -16.59 5.34
CA ALA A 101 -2.43 -15.42 4.66
C ALA A 101 -1.68 -15.12 3.36
N VAL A 102 -0.37 -15.39 3.30
CA VAL A 102 0.42 -15.29 2.04
C VAL A 102 -0.03 -16.36 1.04
N ASP A 103 -0.24 -17.61 1.51
CA ASP A 103 -0.76 -18.69 0.65
C ASP A 103 -2.16 -18.37 0.11
N ASP A 104 -3.03 -17.77 0.92
CA ASP A 104 -4.39 -17.38 0.52
C ASP A 104 -4.37 -16.27 -0.54
N VAL A 105 -3.48 -15.27 -0.40
CA VAL A 105 -3.27 -14.23 -1.41
C VAL A 105 -2.75 -14.86 -2.71
N ALA A 106 -1.75 -15.72 -2.63
CA ALA A 106 -1.18 -16.37 -3.80
C ALA A 106 -2.23 -17.22 -4.55
N ALA A 107 -3.11 -17.91 -3.82
CA ALA A 107 -4.19 -18.69 -4.42
C ALA A 107 -5.23 -17.81 -5.13
N ARG A 108 -5.64 -16.69 -4.52
CA ARG A 108 -6.53 -15.71 -5.18
C ARG A 108 -5.88 -15.13 -6.43
N ALA A 109 -4.63 -14.66 -6.30
CA ALA A 109 -3.90 -14.07 -7.41
C ALA A 109 -3.70 -15.06 -8.58
N ALA A 110 -3.53 -16.35 -8.29
CA ALA A 110 -3.47 -17.39 -9.32
C ALA A 110 -4.83 -17.60 -9.99
N ALA A 111 -5.93 -17.53 -9.26
CA ALA A 111 -7.29 -17.64 -9.81
C ALA A 111 -7.64 -16.45 -10.72
N ASP A 112 -7.11 -15.26 -10.40
CA ASP A 112 -7.34 -14.01 -11.12
C ASP A 112 -6.26 -13.72 -12.18
N ASP A 113 -5.36 -14.70 -12.48
CA ASP A 113 -4.27 -14.61 -13.46
C ASP A 113 -3.31 -13.42 -13.24
N CYS A 114 -3.16 -12.99 -12.00
CA CYS A 114 -2.26 -11.87 -11.61
C CYS A 114 -1.09 -12.29 -10.71
N LEU A 115 -0.93 -13.58 -10.41
CA LEU A 115 0.20 -14.11 -9.66
C LEU A 115 1.49 -14.03 -10.47
N ALA A 116 2.46 -13.23 -10.00
CA ALA A 116 3.76 -13.07 -10.66
C ALA A 116 4.82 -14.05 -10.11
N MET A 117 4.78 -14.34 -8.81
CA MET A 117 5.64 -15.33 -8.18
C MET A 117 4.85 -16.10 -7.12
N PRO A 118 4.86 -17.44 -7.17
CA PRO A 118 4.18 -18.26 -6.18
C PRO A 118 4.80 -18.10 -4.79
N ALA A 119 4.00 -18.41 -3.77
CA ALA A 119 4.43 -18.34 -2.37
C ALA A 119 5.67 -19.22 -2.14
N THR A 120 6.77 -18.61 -1.69
CA THR A 120 8.09 -19.23 -1.60
C THR A 120 8.84 -18.73 -0.36
N MET A 121 9.53 -19.65 0.32
CA MET A 121 10.45 -19.27 1.39
C MET A 121 11.76 -18.76 0.80
N MET A 122 12.10 -17.53 1.12
CA MET A 122 13.35 -16.88 0.72
C MET A 122 14.35 -16.87 1.88
N PRO A 123 15.65 -16.72 1.58
CA PRO A 123 16.67 -16.57 2.65
C PRO A 123 16.38 -15.35 3.54
N ALA A 124 16.71 -15.47 4.84
CA ALA A 124 16.61 -14.34 5.75
C ALA A 124 17.43 -13.13 5.23
N PRO A 125 16.95 -11.90 5.39
CA PRO A 125 15.76 -11.49 6.17
C PRO A 125 14.46 -11.40 5.34
N ILE A 126 14.40 -11.96 4.13
CA ILE A 126 13.28 -11.74 3.21
C ILE A 126 12.00 -12.46 3.69
N GLY A 127 12.12 -13.68 4.23
CA GLY A 127 10.99 -14.42 4.77
C GLY A 127 10.19 -15.19 3.72
N TYR A 128 8.92 -15.46 4.00
CA TYR A 128 8.01 -16.17 3.12
C TYR A 128 7.19 -15.17 2.32
N ILE A 129 7.30 -15.20 0.99
CA ILE A 129 6.73 -14.16 0.13
C ILE A 129 6.00 -14.73 -1.08
N CYS A 130 5.04 -13.97 -1.62
CA CYS A 130 4.55 -14.10 -3.00
C CYS A 130 4.54 -12.72 -3.68
N MET A 131 4.53 -12.70 -5.01
CA MET A 131 4.44 -11.46 -5.78
C MET A 131 3.18 -11.48 -6.64
N VAL A 132 2.45 -10.38 -6.61
CA VAL A 132 1.21 -10.18 -7.37
C VAL A 132 1.36 -8.95 -8.25
N ARG A 133 0.75 -8.98 -9.43
CA ARG A 133 0.77 -7.86 -10.37
C ARG A 133 -0.59 -7.15 -10.34
N ASP A 134 -0.58 -5.84 -10.14
CA ASP A 134 -1.77 -5.02 -10.25
C ASP A 134 -2.21 -4.83 -11.72
N PRO A 135 -3.39 -4.24 -12.01
CA PRO A 135 -3.88 -4.04 -13.37
C PRO A 135 -2.97 -3.19 -14.26
N ASP A 136 -2.16 -2.31 -13.68
CA ASP A 136 -1.22 -1.43 -14.37
C ASP A 136 0.19 -2.04 -14.50
N GLY A 137 0.41 -3.24 -13.95
CA GLY A 137 1.67 -3.97 -14.00
C GLY A 137 2.60 -3.74 -12.82
N ASN A 138 2.18 -2.98 -11.81
CA ASN A 138 2.98 -2.79 -10.60
C ASN A 138 3.05 -4.08 -9.78
N MET A 139 4.22 -4.33 -9.20
CA MET A 139 4.45 -5.50 -8.36
C MET A 139 4.11 -5.18 -6.91
N ILE A 140 3.45 -6.14 -6.26
CA ILE A 140 3.15 -6.12 -4.83
C ILE A 140 3.73 -7.38 -4.22
N GLU A 141 4.62 -7.23 -3.24
CA GLU A 141 5.11 -8.31 -2.40
C GLU A 141 4.20 -8.46 -1.19
N PHE A 142 3.68 -9.64 -0.97
CA PHE A 142 3.07 -10.04 0.28
C PHE A 142 4.04 -10.94 1.02
N SER A 143 4.38 -10.59 2.25
CA SER A 143 5.39 -11.30 3.04
C SER A 143 4.86 -11.75 4.40
N TRP A 144 5.53 -12.74 4.97
CA TRP A 144 5.40 -13.14 6.36
C TRP A 144 6.78 -13.42 6.94
N ASP A 145 6.98 -12.98 8.19
CA ASP A 145 8.24 -13.15 8.95
C ASP A 145 9.46 -12.45 8.29
N GLN A 146 9.21 -11.29 7.68
CA GLN A 146 10.27 -10.44 7.13
C GLN A 146 11.06 -9.73 8.23
N GLY A 147 10.48 -9.62 9.42
CA GLY A 147 11.14 -9.12 10.62
C GLY A 147 11.35 -7.61 10.66
N VAL A 148 10.73 -6.83 9.77
CA VAL A 148 10.89 -5.37 9.71
C VAL A 148 10.50 -4.72 11.03
N TYR A 149 9.31 -5.02 11.56
CA TYR A 149 8.81 -4.44 12.82
C TYR A 149 9.61 -4.90 14.04
N ALA A 150 10.05 -6.16 14.07
CA ALA A 150 10.92 -6.67 15.13
C ALA A 150 12.26 -5.94 15.14
N THR A 151 12.89 -5.79 13.98
CA THR A 151 14.16 -5.08 13.83
C THR A 151 14.06 -3.61 14.24
N LEU A 152 12.99 -2.92 13.84
CA LEU A 152 12.76 -1.54 14.23
C LEU A 152 12.57 -1.39 15.74
N ARG A 153 11.77 -2.28 16.36
CA ARG A 153 11.57 -2.29 17.81
C ARG A 153 12.87 -2.56 18.58
N ASP A 154 13.66 -3.51 18.11
CA ASP A 154 14.95 -3.84 18.74
C ASP A 154 15.95 -2.67 18.61
N ARG A 155 15.91 -1.94 17.50
CA ARG A 155 16.81 -0.82 17.23
C ARG A 155 16.41 0.47 17.93
N PHE A 156 15.12 0.78 17.96
CA PHE A 156 14.61 2.09 18.40
C PHE A 156 13.73 2.01 19.65
N GLY A 157 13.45 0.82 20.17
CA GLY A 157 12.54 0.58 21.29
C GLY A 157 11.07 0.51 20.87
N PRO A 158 10.17 0.24 21.83
CA PRO A 158 8.75 0.17 21.54
C PRO A 158 8.25 1.52 21.00
N ALA A 159 7.32 1.46 20.06
CA ALA A 159 6.65 2.66 19.58
C ALA A 159 6.09 3.48 20.76
N PRO A 160 6.21 4.82 20.75
CA PRO A 160 5.67 5.64 21.83
C PRO A 160 4.19 5.31 22.01
N SER A 161 3.81 4.97 23.24
CA SER A 161 2.42 4.70 23.56
C SER A 161 1.61 5.99 23.36
N SER A 162 0.50 5.91 22.64
CA SER A 162 -0.43 7.03 22.43
C SER A 162 -1.13 7.51 23.71
N THR A 163 -0.71 6.99 24.88
CA THR A 163 -1.25 7.36 26.20
C THR A 163 -0.16 8.05 27.01
N GLY A 164 -0.16 9.39 27.01
CA GLY A 164 0.65 10.13 27.93
C GLY A 164 0.93 11.56 27.50
N ARG A 165 -0.08 12.41 27.54
CA ARG A 165 0.15 13.84 27.74
C ARG A 165 0.39 14.05 29.22
N PRO A 166 1.53 14.59 29.69
CA PRO A 166 1.62 15.10 31.05
C PRO A 166 0.71 16.32 31.17
N SER A 167 -0.02 16.33 32.26
CA SER A 167 -0.88 17.40 32.71
C SER A 167 -0.14 18.72 32.96
#